data_5fe4dce6dcf6614f0b5bed0d1704ccf0
#
_entry.id   5fe4dce6dcf6614f0b5bed0d1704ccf0
#
_cell.length_a   1.000
_cell.length_b   1.000
_cell.length_c   1.000
_cell.angle_alpha   90.00
_cell.angle_beta   90.00
_cell.angle_gamma   90.00
#
_symmetry.space_group_name_H-M   'P 1'
#
loop_
_entity.id
_entity.type
_entity.pdbx_description
1 polymer ?
#
loop_
_entity_poly.entity_id
_entity_poly.type
_entity_poly.pdbx_seq_one_letter_code
_entity_poly.pdbx_strand_id
1 'polypeptide(L)'
;EQIANILKMPINYLMGYDSSHIKLETMGDVYAYLFELDRKQDVRFEVEFTKGPETIRKVSLVFDVHEAEGNNSLYTMLRNFDYNRESFETYKIDYDMFRDWEEKEIKSRSEYFLTDKEYEVLDNEERLKRFNEYYTKKFQEQSNQGDTEQ
;
A
#
# COMPACT_ATOMS: atom_id res chain seq x y z
N GLU A 1 27.47 -1.03 -8.99
CA GLU A 1 26.61 -2.16 -8.54
C GLU A 1 26.97 -2.67 -7.14
N GLN A 2 28.26 -2.91 -6.84
CA GLN A 2 28.69 -3.45 -5.53
C GLN A 2 28.33 -2.51 -4.36
N ILE A 3 28.50 -1.20 -4.50
CA ILE A 3 28.19 -0.20 -3.46
C ILE A 3 26.68 -0.14 -3.21
N ALA A 4 25.84 -0.20 -4.27
CA ALA A 4 24.39 -0.24 -4.15
C ALA A 4 23.91 -1.48 -3.36
N ASN A 5 24.52 -2.64 -3.60
CA ASN A 5 24.21 -3.86 -2.87
C ASN A 5 24.61 -3.79 -1.39
N ILE A 6 25.76 -3.21 -1.07
CA ILE A 6 26.22 -3.03 0.32
C ILE A 6 25.30 -2.07 1.09
N LEU A 7 24.88 -0.98 0.47
CA LEU A 7 24.02 0.02 1.10
C LEU A 7 22.53 -0.35 1.03
N LYS A 8 22.17 -1.45 0.34
CA LYS A 8 20.76 -1.83 0.07
C LYS A 8 19.95 -0.72 -0.60
N MET A 9 20.62 0.12 -1.39
CA MET A 9 20.01 1.23 -2.12
C MET A 9 19.98 0.92 -3.61
N PRO A 10 18.92 1.35 -4.33
CA PRO A 10 18.90 1.25 -5.80
C PRO A 10 20.10 1.99 -6.41
N ILE A 11 20.75 1.38 -7.39
CA ILE A 11 21.91 1.98 -8.05
C ILE A 11 21.59 3.36 -8.67
N ASN A 12 20.38 3.52 -9.16
CA ASN A 12 19.89 4.77 -9.73
C ASN A 12 19.90 5.91 -8.71
N TYR A 13 19.62 5.63 -7.45
CA TYR A 13 19.68 6.61 -6.37
C TYR A 13 21.12 7.08 -6.12
N LEU A 14 22.10 6.17 -6.14
CA LEU A 14 23.52 6.50 -5.98
C LEU A 14 24.10 7.27 -7.18
N MET A 15 23.54 7.06 -8.35
CA MET A 15 23.97 7.71 -9.60
C MET A 15 23.32 9.09 -9.80
N GLY A 16 22.45 9.55 -8.89
CA GLY A 16 21.71 10.81 -9.02
C GLY A 16 20.68 10.80 -10.16
N TYR A 17 20.34 9.62 -10.66
CA TYR A 17 19.24 9.48 -11.59
C TYR A 17 17.92 9.72 -10.86
N ASP A 18 17.04 10.44 -11.53
CA ASP A 18 15.71 10.73 -11.06
C ASP A 18 14.98 9.44 -10.69
N SER A 19 14.73 9.25 -9.37
CA SER A 19 14.02 8.10 -8.84
C SER A 19 12.51 8.11 -9.19
N SER A 20 12.04 9.16 -9.88
CA SER A 20 10.65 9.30 -10.30
C SER A 20 10.25 8.35 -11.43
N HIS A 21 11.21 7.67 -12.08
CA HIS A 21 10.93 6.73 -13.17
C HIS A 21 10.86 5.28 -12.69
N ILE A 22 9.79 4.97 -11.97
CA ILE A 22 9.39 3.58 -11.78
C ILE A 22 8.84 3.06 -13.11
N LYS A 23 9.49 2.03 -13.68
CA LYS A 23 8.96 1.36 -14.86
C LYS A 23 7.91 0.33 -14.44
N LEU A 24 6.66 0.61 -14.76
CA LEU A 24 5.55 -0.33 -14.73
C LEU A 24 5.25 -0.70 -16.18
N GLU A 25 5.81 -1.81 -16.66
CA GLU A 25 5.69 -2.22 -18.06
C GLU A 25 4.62 -3.30 -18.24
N THR A 26 4.35 -4.08 -17.19
CA THR A 26 3.41 -5.20 -17.22
C THR A 26 2.44 -5.18 -16.02
N MET A 27 1.33 -5.90 -16.13
CA MET A 27 0.44 -6.13 -14.99
C MET A 27 1.15 -6.91 -13.87
N GLY A 28 2.12 -7.75 -14.21
CA GLY A 28 2.97 -8.43 -13.23
C GLY A 28 3.74 -7.44 -12.37
N ASP A 29 4.22 -6.34 -12.95
CA ASP A 29 4.92 -5.29 -12.19
C ASP A 29 3.97 -4.58 -11.20
N VAL A 30 2.72 -4.35 -11.61
CA VAL A 30 1.69 -3.80 -10.71
C VAL A 30 1.42 -4.76 -9.54
N TYR A 31 1.29 -6.06 -9.79
CA TYR A 31 1.10 -7.05 -8.74
C TYR A 31 2.30 -7.11 -7.79
N ALA A 32 3.52 -7.12 -8.33
CA ALA A 32 4.74 -7.13 -7.54
C ALA A 32 4.80 -5.90 -6.61
N TYR A 33 4.41 -4.72 -7.09
CA TYR A 33 4.32 -3.51 -6.27
C TYR A 33 3.36 -3.64 -5.10
N LEU A 34 2.15 -4.15 -5.35
CA LEU A 34 1.15 -4.34 -4.30
C LEU A 34 1.62 -5.36 -3.27
N PHE A 35 2.27 -6.45 -3.71
CA PHE A 35 2.82 -7.47 -2.81
C PHE A 35 3.98 -6.92 -1.97
N GLU A 36 4.87 -6.11 -2.58
CA GLU A 36 5.94 -5.45 -1.85
C GLU A 36 5.40 -4.41 -0.86
N LEU A 37 4.37 -3.65 -1.25
CA LEU A 37 3.72 -2.71 -0.35
C LEU A 37 3.12 -3.41 0.88
N ASP A 38 2.46 -4.56 0.68
CA ASP A 38 1.90 -5.36 1.78
C ASP A 38 2.97 -5.91 2.73
N ARG A 39 4.20 -6.13 2.24
CA ARG A 39 5.33 -6.58 3.07
C ARG A 39 5.94 -5.49 3.95
N LYS A 40 5.58 -4.22 3.76
CA LYS A 40 6.09 -3.11 4.58
C LYS A 40 5.26 -2.95 5.85
N GLN A 41 5.93 -2.77 7.00
CA GLN A 41 5.23 -2.53 8.27
C GLN A 41 4.74 -1.09 8.41
N ASP A 42 5.36 -0.16 7.68
CA ASP A 42 5.04 1.27 7.73
C ASP A 42 3.78 1.63 6.93
N VAL A 43 3.27 0.71 6.13
CA VAL A 43 2.07 0.88 5.31
C VAL A 43 1.14 -0.31 5.52
N ARG A 44 -0.12 -0.03 5.80
CA ARG A 44 -1.16 -1.04 5.93
C ARG A 44 -2.39 -0.65 5.15
N PHE A 45 -2.96 -1.60 4.43
CA PHE A 45 -4.20 -1.40 3.70
C PHE A 45 -5.11 -2.61 3.78
N GLU A 46 -6.39 -2.35 3.64
CA GLU A 46 -7.42 -3.35 3.46
C GLU A 46 -7.94 -3.32 2.02
N VAL A 47 -8.46 -4.45 1.57
CA VAL A 47 -9.08 -4.57 0.24
C VAL A 47 -10.58 -4.66 0.41
N GLU A 48 -11.29 -3.67 -0.11
CA GLU A 48 -12.76 -3.64 -0.06
C GLU A 48 -13.36 -3.84 -1.45
N PHE A 49 -14.40 -4.66 -1.51
CA PHE A 49 -15.17 -4.90 -2.72
C PHE A 49 -16.55 -4.26 -2.60
N THR A 50 -16.97 -3.54 -3.65
CA THR A 50 -18.31 -2.96 -3.68
C THR A 50 -19.36 -4.06 -3.69
N LYS A 51 -20.27 -4.03 -2.72
CA LYS A 51 -21.49 -4.86 -2.71
C LYS A 51 -22.53 -4.20 -3.61
N GLY A 52 -22.87 -4.83 -4.73
CA GLY A 52 -23.85 -4.29 -5.69
C GLY A 52 -24.20 -5.27 -6.78
N PRO A 53 -25.04 -4.89 -7.76
CA PRO A 53 -25.30 -5.71 -8.93
C PRO A 53 -23.99 -6.15 -9.60
N GLU A 54 -23.95 -7.36 -10.16
CA GLU A 54 -22.74 -7.92 -10.79
C GLU A 54 -22.12 -7.03 -11.89
N THR A 55 -22.91 -6.08 -12.42
CA THR A 55 -22.48 -5.10 -13.42
C THR A 55 -21.60 -3.97 -12.85
N ILE A 56 -21.62 -3.73 -11.54
CA ILE A 56 -20.81 -2.70 -10.89
C ILE A 56 -19.78 -3.39 -10.00
N ARG A 57 -18.61 -3.66 -10.56
CA ARG A 57 -17.48 -4.25 -9.82
C ARG A 57 -16.46 -3.17 -9.53
N LYS A 58 -16.31 -2.83 -8.26
CA LYS A 58 -15.27 -1.91 -7.80
C LYS A 58 -14.47 -2.58 -6.68
N VAL A 59 -13.18 -2.37 -6.69
CA VAL A 59 -12.27 -2.71 -5.60
C VAL A 59 -11.57 -1.46 -5.12
N SER A 60 -11.40 -1.34 -3.81
CA SER A 60 -10.73 -0.21 -3.17
C SER A 60 -9.61 -0.72 -2.27
N LEU A 61 -8.50 0.00 -2.26
CA LEU A 61 -7.50 -0.13 -1.21
C LEU A 61 -7.76 0.95 -0.17
N VAL A 62 -7.97 0.54 1.07
CA VAL A 62 -8.30 1.44 2.18
C VAL A 62 -7.10 1.53 3.11
N PHE A 63 -6.58 2.74 3.29
CA PHE A 63 -5.47 3.06 4.17
C PHE A 63 -6.00 3.84 5.37
N ASP A 64 -6.19 3.17 6.51
CA ASP A 64 -6.54 3.86 7.75
C ASP A 64 -5.30 4.57 8.31
N VAL A 65 -5.42 5.87 8.57
CA VAL A 65 -4.32 6.72 9.05
C VAL A 65 -3.80 6.33 10.44
N HIS A 66 -4.58 5.57 11.19
CA HIS A 66 -4.23 5.11 12.54
C HIS A 66 -3.57 3.73 12.58
N GLU A 67 -3.59 2.99 11.47
CA GLU A 67 -3.08 1.61 11.43
C GLU A 67 -1.59 1.50 11.15
N ALA A 68 -1.01 2.48 10.47
CA ALA A 68 0.43 2.53 10.20
C ALA A 68 0.90 3.99 10.02
N GLU A 69 2.15 4.25 10.40
CA GLU A 69 2.72 5.60 10.35
C GLU A 69 2.74 6.18 8.94
N GLY A 70 3.08 5.37 7.95
CA GLY A 70 3.09 5.77 6.54
C GLY A 70 1.72 6.08 5.96
N ASN A 71 0.64 5.55 6.54
CA ASN A 71 -0.71 5.77 6.06
C ASN A 71 -1.15 7.24 6.15
N ASN A 72 -0.71 7.95 7.18
CA ASN A 72 -0.98 9.38 7.30
C ASN A 72 -0.28 10.20 6.20
N SER A 73 0.94 9.82 5.86
CA SER A 73 1.68 10.40 4.71
C SER A 73 0.96 10.13 3.39
N LEU A 74 0.50 8.90 3.19
CA LEU A 74 -0.28 8.50 2.02
C LEU A 74 -1.61 9.27 1.91
N TYR A 75 -2.33 9.43 3.02
CA TYR A 75 -3.55 10.22 3.04
C TYR A 75 -3.33 11.65 2.53
N THR A 76 -2.29 12.31 3.04
CA THR A 76 -1.95 13.68 2.62
C THR A 76 -1.54 13.74 1.15
N MET A 77 -0.69 12.82 0.71
CA MET A 77 -0.24 12.73 -0.68
C MET A 77 -1.42 12.44 -1.62
N LEU A 78 -2.28 11.49 -1.31
CA LEU A 78 -3.43 11.13 -2.14
C LEU A 78 -4.46 12.26 -2.25
N ARG A 79 -4.69 13.04 -1.19
CA ARG A 79 -5.51 14.26 -1.27
C ARG A 79 -4.92 15.28 -2.24
N ASN A 80 -3.62 15.52 -2.13
CA ASN A 80 -2.93 16.44 -3.00
C ASN A 80 -2.90 15.93 -4.45
N PHE A 81 -2.70 14.64 -4.62
CA PHE A 81 -2.74 14.00 -5.93
C PHE A 81 -4.10 14.15 -6.60
N ASP A 82 -5.18 13.88 -5.88
CA ASP A 82 -6.53 14.03 -6.41
C ASP A 82 -6.82 15.47 -6.85
N TYR A 83 -6.45 16.44 -6.03
CA TYR A 83 -6.59 17.87 -6.37
C TYR A 83 -5.75 18.28 -7.58
N ASN A 84 -4.47 17.87 -7.65
CA ASN A 84 -3.60 18.23 -8.76
C ASN A 84 -3.99 17.52 -10.05
N ARG A 85 -4.44 16.26 -9.97
CA ARG A 85 -4.97 15.51 -11.10
C ARG A 85 -6.22 16.20 -11.68
N GLU A 86 -7.19 16.58 -10.82
CA GLU A 86 -8.36 17.35 -11.25
C GLU A 86 -7.93 18.68 -11.88
N SER A 87 -6.97 19.38 -11.29
CA SER A 87 -6.46 20.64 -11.82
C SER A 87 -5.83 20.47 -13.21
N PHE A 88 -5.12 19.39 -13.43
CA PHE A 88 -4.56 19.03 -14.73
C PHE A 88 -5.67 18.65 -15.75
N GLU A 89 -6.59 17.79 -15.36
CA GLU A 89 -7.71 17.34 -16.20
C GLU A 89 -8.67 18.48 -16.60
N THR A 90 -8.76 19.50 -15.77
CA THR A 90 -9.56 20.72 -16.02
C THR A 90 -8.77 21.90 -16.61
N TYR A 91 -7.55 21.66 -17.04
CA TYR A 91 -6.65 22.64 -17.67
C TYR A 91 -6.29 23.85 -16.78
N LYS A 92 -6.38 23.75 -15.45
CA LYS A 92 -5.88 24.78 -14.53
C LYS A 92 -4.37 24.81 -14.47
N ILE A 93 -3.73 23.66 -14.63
CA ILE A 93 -2.29 23.48 -14.73
C ILE A 93 -1.97 22.69 -15.99
N ASP A 94 -0.77 22.89 -16.52
CA ASP A 94 -0.26 22.11 -17.65
C ASP A 94 0.47 20.84 -17.18
N TYR A 95 0.92 20.04 -18.14
CA TYR A 95 1.60 18.78 -17.86
C TYR A 95 2.93 18.97 -17.10
N ASP A 96 3.71 20.00 -17.46
CA ASP A 96 4.99 20.26 -16.82
C ASP A 96 4.80 20.66 -15.34
N MET A 97 3.80 21.49 -15.04
CA MET A 97 3.45 21.87 -13.67
C MET A 97 3.00 20.64 -12.85
N PHE A 98 2.23 19.74 -13.46
CA PHE A 98 1.79 18.51 -12.81
C PHE A 98 2.98 17.58 -12.51
N ARG A 99 3.90 17.39 -13.47
CA ARG A 99 5.12 16.60 -13.30
C ARG A 99 6.06 17.20 -12.25
N ASP A 100 6.24 18.50 -12.23
CA ASP A 100 7.03 19.20 -11.21
C ASP A 100 6.49 18.98 -9.80
N TRP A 101 5.16 18.94 -9.65
CA TRP A 101 4.54 18.61 -8.39
C TRP A 101 4.83 17.16 -7.98
N GLU A 102 4.66 16.19 -8.89
CA GLU A 102 4.95 14.77 -8.62
C GLU A 102 6.41 14.59 -8.16
N GLU A 103 7.36 15.19 -8.85
CA GLU A 103 8.78 15.10 -8.52
C GLU A 103 9.10 15.69 -7.14
N LYS A 104 8.48 16.80 -6.78
CA LYS A 104 8.62 17.40 -5.44
C LYS A 104 8.06 16.50 -4.34
N GLU A 105 6.90 15.87 -4.57
CA GLU A 105 6.32 14.94 -3.61
C GLU A 105 7.23 13.71 -3.40
N ILE A 106 7.71 13.11 -4.48
CA ILE A 106 8.65 11.97 -4.40
C ILE A 106 9.91 12.37 -3.63
N LYS A 107 10.53 13.50 -3.98
CA LYS A 107 11.74 13.98 -3.34
C LYS A 107 11.55 14.27 -1.86
N SER A 108 10.39 14.80 -1.47
CA SER A 108 10.09 15.13 -0.07
C SER A 108 10.08 13.92 0.87
N ARG A 109 9.91 12.71 0.31
CA ARG A 109 9.83 11.45 1.05
C ARG A 109 10.93 10.45 0.72
N SER A 110 11.88 10.82 -0.14
CA SER A 110 12.95 9.93 -0.59
C SER A 110 13.90 9.47 0.52
N GLU A 111 13.95 10.18 1.65
CA GLU A 111 14.76 9.83 2.82
C GLU A 111 13.97 9.02 3.87
N TYR A 112 12.69 8.82 3.66
CA TYR A 112 11.86 7.97 4.53
C TYR A 112 11.93 6.52 4.04
N PHE A 113 12.77 5.72 4.69
CA PHE A 113 12.97 4.31 4.35
C PHE A 113 11.88 3.45 5.00
N LEU A 114 11.28 2.58 4.19
CA LEU A 114 10.30 1.62 4.67
C LEU A 114 10.99 0.39 5.29
N THR A 115 10.37 -0.17 6.32
CA THR A 115 10.85 -1.35 7.04
C THR A 115 10.03 -2.58 6.63
N ASP A 116 10.69 -3.69 6.39
CA ASP A 116 10.01 -4.95 6.09
C ASP A 116 9.35 -5.54 7.33
N LYS A 117 8.17 -6.14 7.15
CA LYS A 117 7.53 -6.96 8.18
C LYS A 117 8.37 -8.20 8.45
N GLU A 118 8.46 -8.58 9.72
CA GLU A 118 9.00 -9.89 10.09
C GLU A 118 7.87 -10.92 10.06
N TYR A 119 8.13 -12.04 9.40
CA TYR A 119 7.18 -13.14 9.30
C TYR A 119 7.71 -14.33 10.08
N GLU A 120 6.87 -14.86 10.97
CA GLU A 120 7.16 -16.08 11.70
C GLU A 120 7.07 -17.29 10.77
N VAL A 121 8.09 -18.15 10.80
CA VAL A 121 8.08 -19.41 10.07
C VAL A 121 7.46 -20.47 10.97
N LEU A 122 6.25 -20.88 10.62
CA LEU A 122 5.53 -21.93 11.34
C LEU A 122 5.70 -23.28 10.64
N ASP A 123 5.90 -24.36 11.41
CA ASP A 123 5.72 -25.69 10.89
C ASP A 123 4.23 -26.00 10.64
N ASN A 124 3.95 -27.11 9.97
CA ASN A 124 2.59 -27.46 9.60
C ASN A 124 1.67 -27.75 10.80
N GLU A 125 2.22 -28.29 11.87
CA GLU A 125 1.47 -28.62 13.08
C GLU A 125 1.03 -27.35 13.82
N GLU A 126 1.96 -26.46 14.10
CA GLU A 126 1.66 -25.19 14.75
C GLU A 126 0.74 -24.30 13.90
N ARG A 127 0.94 -24.26 12.58
CA ARG A 127 0.07 -23.54 11.66
C ARG A 127 -1.36 -24.05 11.70
N LEU A 128 -1.56 -25.39 11.69
CA LEU A 128 -2.88 -25.99 11.74
C LEU A 128 -3.57 -25.76 13.10
N LYS A 129 -2.81 -25.83 14.19
CA LYS A 129 -3.28 -25.51 15.53
C LYS A 129 -3.81 -24.08 15.62
N ARG A 130 -3.03 -23.09 15.19
CA ARG A 130 -3.44 -21.66 15.20
C ARG A 130 -4.64 -21.40 14.29
N PHE A 131 -4.70 -22.06 13.14
CA PHE A 131 -5.85 -22.00 12.25
C PHE A 131 -7.13 -22.46 12.96
N ASN A 132 -7.09 -23.61 13.62
CA ASN A 132 -8.24 -24.17 14.34
C ASN A 132 -8.66 -23.26 15.52
N GLU A 133 -7.70 -22.74 16.29
CA GLU A 133 -7.96 -21.81 17.40
C GLU A 133 -8.64 -20.53 16.91
N TYR A 134 -8.15 -19.94 15.82
CA TYR A 134 -8.70 -18.73 15.21
C TYR A 134 -10.16 -18.92 14.78
N TYR A 135 -10.46 -19.97 14.06
CA TYR A 135 -11.82 -20.24 13.59
C TYR A 135 -12.77 -20.62 14.71
N THR A 136 -12.34 -21.38 15.70
CA THR A 136 -13.14 -21.69 16.89
C THR A 136 -13.55 -20.40 17.62
N LYS A 137 -12.61 -19.49 17.84
CA LYS A 137 -12.89 -18.20 18.48
C LYS A 137 -13.86 -17.35 17.64
N LYS A 138 -13.65 -17.27 16.34
CA LYS A 138 -14.51 -16.50 15.42
C LYS A 138 -15.96 -17.02 15.42
N PHE A 139 -16.16 -18.33 15.42
CA PHE A 139 -17.51 -18.92 15.51
C PHE A 139 -18.19 -18.65 16.86
N GLN A 140 -17.45 -18.67 17.96
CA GLN A 140 -17.99 -18.34 19.29
C GLN A 140 -18.42 -16.87 19.38
N GLU A 141 -17.66 -15.95 18.83
CA GLU A 141 -17.99 -14.53 18.79
C GLU A 141 -19.25 -14.25 17.97
N GLN A 142 -19.43 -14.91 16.84
CA GLN A 142 -20.63 -14.79 16.00
C GLN A 142 -21.89 -15.36 16.69
N SER A 143 -21.76 -16.45 17.42
CA SER A 143 -22.88 -17.06 18.17
C SER A 143 -23.35 -16.14 19.31
N ASN A 144 -22.43 -15.47 19.99
CA ASN A 144 -22.74 -14.55 21.09
C ASN A 144 -23.37 -13.23 20.62
N GLN A 145 -23.13 -12.79 19.39
CA GLN A 145 -23.79 -11.61 18.83
C GLN A 145 -25.22 -11.87 18.36
N GLY A 146 -25.55 -13.10 18.00
CA GLY A 146 -26.90 -13.49 17.59
C GLY A 146 -27.91 -13.55 18.75
N ASP A 147 -27.50 -13.70 19.99
CA ASP A 147 -28.36 -13.79 21.17
C ASP A 147 -28.69 -12.43 21.82
N THR A 148 -28.16 -11.31 21.30
CA THR A 148 -28.35 -9.98 21.88
C THR A 148 -29.42 -9.15 21.13
N GLU A 149 -29.99 -9.66 20.04
CA GLU A 149 -31.07 -9.02 19.25
C GLU A 149 -32.44 -9.73 19.39
N GLN A 150 -32.80 -10.16 20.60
CA GLN A 150 -34.18 -10.59 20.90
C GLN A 150 -34.79 -9.70 21.98
#